data_69b840928a12a9cd6b11e1101be8dfb1
#
_entry.id   69b840928a12a9cd6b11e1101be8dfb1
#
_cell.length_a   1.000
_cell.length_b   1.000
_cell.length_c   1.000
_cell.angle_alpha   90.00
_cell.angle_beta   90.00
_cell.angle_gamma   90.00
#
_symmetry.space_group_name_H-M   'P 1'
#
loop_
_entity.id
_entity.type
_entity.pdbx_description
1 polymer ?
#
loop_
_entity_poly.entity_id
_entity_poly.type
_entity_poly.pdbx_seq_one_letter_code
_entity_poly.pdbx_strand_id
1 'polypeptide(L)'
;MGHLRKGPQGQLRLRLAALAVAVICLGVVAPGAAAVPGDFWGVSPQATPSSAEFQRLRTGGVDSVRIPISWAAVEKEPGATDFSHVDALVSGAAGAGIDILPFVYDAPSWAVVSAVVPGSGGTTRAPKTLPVKTGAQRAYWANFLKLVVARYGPGGAFWTANPGLPERPIRTWQIWNEQNFKYFVVRPNPADYGKLVNVSYGAIRSIDPSAKLILGGMFSQPREAHYKGKPPQAYFATDFLDRLYSSTPGIKRKFVGVALHPYTTAYQELTPDVEAFRQILSENRDAGKKLWITEIGWSSLPRAGNDAFSKGPNGQVKQLEGAFRLFKAKQAKWKLKRIYWFSVDDQPGSCNFCGGTGLFSEGFVPKKSWFAFVRFAGGNPG
;
A
#
# COMPACT_ATOMS: atom_id res chain seq x y z
N MET A 1 64.22 -83.88 -36.18
CA MET A 1 63.02 -84.72 -36.24
C MET A 1 62.07 -84.12 -35.25
N GLY A 2 61.00 -83.62 -35.52
CA GLY A 2 60.03 -83.73 -36.56
C GLY A 2 58.81 -82.91 -36.19
N HIS A 3 58.22 -82.46 -37.18
CA HIS A 3 56.83 -82.17 -37.38
C HIS A 3 56.20 -80.89 -36.76
N LEU A 4 56.06 -79.95 -37.64
CA LEU A 4 55.01 -78.89 -37.76
C LEU A 4 53.57 -79.44 -37.61
N ARG A 5 52.73 -78.69 -36.89
CA ARG A 5 51.28 -78.59 -37.24
C ARG A 5 50.85 -77.15 -37.18
N LYS A 6 50.39 -76.69 -38.36
CA LYS A 6 49.64 -75.45 -38.57
C LYS A 6 48.24 -75.56 -37.94
N GLY A 7 47.77 -74.59 -37.25
CA GLY A 7 46.40 -74.38 -36.86
C GLY A 7 45.94 -72.96 -37.22
N PRO A 8 44.64 -72.70 -37.44
CA PRO A 8 44.18 -71.73 -38.41
C PRO A 8 44.04 -70.27 -37.88
N GLN A 9 44.14 -69.38 -38.86
CA GLN A 9 43.94 -67.94 -38.70
C GLN A 9 42.53 -67.61 -38.26
N GLY A 10 42.36 -67.01 -37.01
CA GLY A 10 41.15 -66.38 -36.59
C GLY A 10 41.18 -64.90 -36.91
N GLN A 11 40.31 -64.48 -37.82
CA GLN A 11 40.12 -63.08 -38.19
C GLN A 11 39.48 -62.31 -37.00
N LEU A 12 40.24 -61.35 -36.41
CA LEU A 12 39.75 -60.45 -35.42
C LEU A 12 38.99 -59.31 -36.11
N ARG A 13 37.68 -59.39 -36.15
CA ARG A 13 36.83 -58.27 -36.63
C ARG A 13 36.81 -57.21 -35.54
N LEU A 14 37.52 -56.06 -35.77
CA LEU A 14 37.32 -54.83 -35.00
C LEU A 14 35.88 -54.30 -35.23
N ARG A 15 35.08 -54.38 -34.20
CA ARG A 15 33.79 -53.64 -34.16
C ARG A 15 34.11 -52.26 -33.59
N LEU A 16 34.16 -51.23 -34.44
CA LEU A 16 34.10 -49.83 -34.07
C LEU A 16 32.72 -49.52 -33.50
N ALA A 17 32.62 -49.40 -32.21
CA ALA A 17 31.42 -48.84 -31.54
C ALA A 17 31.53 -47.32 -31.64
N ALA A 18 30.69 -46.71 -32.49
CA ALA A 18 30.52 -45.28 -32.53
C ALA A 18 29.76 -44.85 -31.29
N LEU A 19 30.44 -44.21 -30.32
CA LEU A 19 29.78 -43.52 -29.18
C LEU A 19 29.16 -42.23 -29.72
N ALA A 20 27.85 -42.18 -29.93
CA ALA A 20 27.12 -40.94 -30.14
C ALA A 20 26.99 -40.20 -28.80
N VAL A 21 27.82 -39.19 -28.61
CA VAL A 21 27.66 -38.23 -27.50
C VAL A 21 26.46 -37.34 -27.81
N ALA A 22 25.29 -37.65 -27.24
CA ALA A 22 24.17 -36.75 -27.26
C ALA A 22 24.46 -35.59 -26.30
N VAL A 23 24.83 -34.43 -26.83
CA VAL A 23 24.90 -33.19 -26.09
C VAL A 23 23.46 -32.75 -25.80
N ILE A 24 22.97 -33.10 -24.60
CA ILE A 24 21.71 -32.53 -24.09
C ILE A 24 22.01 -31.08 -23.72
N CYS A 25 21.67 -30.16 -24.62
CA CYS A 25 21.55 -28.75 -24.26
C CYS A 25 20.40 -28.60 -23.27
N LEU A 26 20.71 -28.69 -21.98
CA LEU A 26 19.83 -28.19 -20.93
C LEU A 26 19.74 -26.67 -21.11
N GLY A 27 18.75 -26.24 -21.87
CA GLY A 27 18.38 -24.82 -21.90
C GLY A 27 18.04 -24.41 -20.47
N VAL A 28 18.92 -23.61 -19.85
CA VAL A 28 18.62 -22.91 -18.62
C VAL A 28 17.48 -21.96 -18.97
N VAL A 29 16.23 -22.42 -18.80
CA VAL A 29 15.07 -21.54 -18.80
C VAL A 29 15.29 -20.61 -17.62
N ALA A 30 15.70 -19.37 -17.89
CA ALA A 30 15.70 -18.33 -16.89
C ALA A 30 14.31 -18.33 -16.23
N PRO A 31 14.21 -18.37 -14.90
CA PRO A 31 12.92 -18.34 -14.24
C PRO A 31 12.18 -17.10 -14.73
N GLY A 32 11.14 -17.30 -15.52
CA GLY A 32 10.28 -16.22 -15.97
C GLY A 32 9.83 -15.44 -14.74
N ALA A 33 9.99 -14.13 -14.74
CA ALA A 33 9.56 -13.30 -13.62
C ALA A 33 8.12 -13.68 -13.30
N ALA A 34 7.89 -14.21 -12.09
CA ALA A 34 6.56 -14.65 -11.67
C ALA A 34 5.58 -13.52 -11.94
N ALA A 35 4.44 -13.84 -12.56
CA ALA A 35 3.39 -12.86 -12.78
C ALA A 35 2.94 -12.32 -11.41
N VAL A 36 2.83 -11.00 -11.29
CA VAL A 36 2.25 -10.40 -10.08
C VAL A 36 0.77 -10.79 -9.97
N PRO A 37 0.19 -10.82 -8.74
CA PRO A 37 -1.24 -11.05 -8.59
C PRO A 37 -2.07 -10.09 -9.45
N GLY A 38 -3.21 -10.53 -9.97
CA GLY A 38 -4.09 -9.70 -10.81
C GLY A 38 -4.68 -8.48 -10.11
N ASP A 39 -4.54 -8.38 -8.78
CA ASP A 39 -4.98 -7.25 -7.95
C ASP A 39 -3.80 -6.41 -7.42
N PHE A 40 -2.65 -6.42 -8.10
CA PHE A 40 -1.40 -5.89 -7.56
C PHE A 40 -1.25 -4.37 -7.72
N TRP A 41 -1.73 -3.80 -8.84
CA TRP A 41 -1.55 -2.40 -9.17
C TRP A 41 -2.78 -1.57 -8.81
N GLY A 42 -2.61 -0.62 -7.93
CA GLY A 42 -3.65 0.30 -7.48
C GLY A 42 -3.22 1.76 -7.56
N VAL A 43 -4.16 2.62 -7.25
CA VAL A 43 -3.94 4.07 -7.15
C VAL A 43 -4.60 4.63 -5.89
N SER A 44 -4.08 5.75 -5.38
CA SER A 44 -4.63 6.47 -4.24
C SER A 44 -5.07 7.87 -4.72
N PRO A 45 -6.36 8.09 -5.02
CA PRO A 45 -6.86 9.38 -5.45
C PRO A 45 -6.84 10.40 -4.29
N GLN A 46 -6.60 11.67 -4.60
CA GLN A 46 -6.73 12.78 -3.66
C GLN A 46 -8.09 13.50 -3.78
N ALA A 47 -8.71 13.44 -4.95
CA ALA A 47 -10.07 13.87 -5.20
C ALA A 47 -10.95 12.67 -5.54
N THR A 48 -12.28 12.84 -5.53
CA THR A 48 -13.23 11.79 -5.94
C THR A 48 -13.29 11.71 -7.46
N PRO A 49 -12.81 10.63 -8.09
CA PRO A 49 -12.98 10.45 -9.52
C PRO A 49 -14.48 10.32 -9.88
N SER A 50 -14.87 10.87 -11.00
CA SER A 50 -16.19 10.65 -11.60
C SER A 50 -16.34 9.20 -12.06
N SER A 51 -17.58 8.76 -12.36
CA SER A 51 -17.82 7.40 -12.88
C SER A 51 -17.05 7.12 -14.18
N ALA A 52 -16.94 8.12 -15.08
CA ALA A 52 -16.18 7.97 -16.32
C ALA A 52 -14.66 7.84 -16.06
N GLU A 53 -14.14 8.56 -15.07
CA GLU A 53 -12.74 8.47 -14.66
C GLU A 53 -12.44 7.12 -13.99
N PHE A 54 -13.34 6.60 -13.16
CA PHE A 54 -13.21 5.23 -12.64
C PHE A 54 -13.19 4.19 -13.77
N GLN A 55 -14.05 4.31 -14.78
CA GLN A 55 -14.03 3.41 -15.94
C GLN A 55 -12.70 3.50 -16.70
N ARG A 56 -12.16 4.70 -16.89
CA ARG A 56 -10.85 4.88 -17.51
C ARG A 56 -9.72 4.26 -16.69
N LEU A 57 -9.74 4.42 -15.37
CA LEU A 57 -8.79 3.76 -14.46
C LEU A 57 -8.87 2.24 -14.62
N ARG A 58 -10.08 1.68 -14.64
CA ARG A 58 -10.29 0.23 -14.82
C ARG A 58 -9.78 -0.27 -16.17
N THR A 59 -10.10 0.44 -17.25
CA THR A 59 -9.62 0.11 -18.59
C THR A 59 -8.09 0.14 -18.65
N GLY A 60 -7.46 1.06 -17.94
CA GLY A 60 -6.00 1.16 -17.80
C GLY A 60 -5.37 0.11 -16.88
N GLY A 61 -6.16 -0.83 -16.34
CA GLY A 61 -5.66 -1.93 -15.50
C GLY A 61 -5.54 -1.61 -14.01
N VAL A 62 -6.19 -0.54 -13.53
CA VAL A 62 -6.31 -0.30 -12.09
C VAL A 62 -7.29 -1.28 -11.49
N ASP A 63 -6.80 -2.16 -10.62
CA ASP A 63 -7.62 -3.19 -9.97
C ASP A 63 -8.11 -2.75 -8.59
N SER A 64 -7.47 -1.75 -7.99
CA SER A 64 -7.82 -1.28 -6.65
C SER A 64 -7.56 0.21 -6.47
N VAL A 65 -8.45 0.85 -5.72
CA VAL A 65 -8.26 2.22 -5.23
C VAL A 65 -8.14 2.24 -3.71
N ARG A 66 -7.24 3.07 -3.21
CA ARG A 66 -7.12 3.33 -1.78
C ARG A 66 -7.78 4.66 -1.45
N ILE A 67 -8.83 4.63 -0.64
CA ILE A 67 -9.66 5.80 -0.36
C ILE A 67 -9.68 6.17 1.13
N PRO A 68 -9.77 7.49 1.46
CA PRO A 68 -9.96 7.95 2.83
C PRO A 68 -11.41 7.75 3.29
N ILE A 69 -11.58 7.28 4.53
CA ILE A 69 -12.82 7.44 5.30
C ILE A 69 -12.48 8.29 6.51
N SER A 70 -12.67 9.60 6.39
CA SER A 70 -12.44 10.55 7.48
C SER A 70 -13.63 10.49 8.44
N TRP A 71 -13.40 10.04 9.68
CA TRP A 71 -14.42 10.06 10.71
C TRP A 71 -14.96 11.47 10.96
N ALA A 72 -14.06 12.45 11.02
CA ALA A 72 -14.45 13.86 11.22
C ALA A 72 -15.30 14.44 10.08
N ALA A 73 -15.14 13.94 8.86
CA ALA A 73 -15.96 14.37 7.74
C ALA A 73 -17.33 13.69 7.72
N VAL A 74 -17.36 12.40 8.09
CA VAL A 74 -18.59 11.59 8.12
C VAL A 74 -19.46 11.93 9.32
N GLU A 75 -18.89 12.12 10.51
CA GLU A 75 -19.63 12.36 11.76
C GLU A 75 -19.15 13.66 12.40
N LYS A 76 -19.63 14.79 11.87
CA LYS A 76 -19.28 16.14 12.35
C LYS A 76 -19.76 16.39 13.77
N GLU A 77 -20.93 15.87 14.11
CA GLU A 77 -21.55 15.91 15.44
C GLU A 77 -21.91 14.49 15.89
N PRO A 78 -21.90 14.20 17.20
CA PRO A 78 -22.17 12.86 17.71
C PRO A 78 -23.50 12.29 17.18
N GLY A 79 -23.46 11.16 16.49
CA GLY A 79 -24.61 10.45 15.94
C GLY A 79 -25.15 10.99 14.61
N ALA A 80 -24.70 12.18 14.16
CA ALA A 80 -25.11 12.74 12.87
C ALA A 80 -24.11 12.33 11.77
N THR A 81 -24.42 11.27 11.03
CA THR A 81 -23.51 10.71 10.01
C THR A 81 -23.95 11.09 8.59
N ASP A 82 -22.98 11.54 7.78
CA ASP A 82 -23.13 11.77 6.35
C ASP A 82 -22.07 10.95 5.59
N PHE A 83 -22.52 9.89 4.94
CA PHE A 83 -21.69 9.01 4.12
C PHE A 83 -21.69 9.38 2.64
N SER A 84 -22.35 10.44 2.21
CA SER A 84 -22.55 10.78 0.79
C SER A 84 -21.27 10.78 -0.03
N HIS A 85 -20.20 11.38 0.50
CA HIS A 85 -18.89 11.41 -0.16
C HIS A 85 -18.26 10.01 -0.28
N VAL A 86 -18.32 9.20 0.77
CA VAL A 86 -17.80 7.83 0.76
C VAL A 86 -18.64 6.94 -0.15
N ASP A 87 -19.98 7.11 -0.12
CA ASP A 87 -20.90 6.39 -1.00
C ASP A 87 -20.59 6.66 -2.48
N ALA A 88 -20.30 7.91 -2.84
CA ALA A 88 -19.91 8.27 -4.21
C ALA A 88 -18.61 7.56 -4.65
N LEU A 89 -17.59 7.52 -3.80
CA LEU A 89 -16.34 6.79 -4.05
C LEU A 89 -16.59 5.28 -4.20
N VAL A 90 -17.40 4.69 -3.31
CA VAL A 90 -17.72 3.26 -3.34
C VAL A 90 -18.56 2.91 -4.57
N SER A 91 -19.56 3.72 -4.91
CA SER A 91 -20.36 3.56 -6.13
C SER A 91 -19.53 3.58 -7.39
N GLY A 92 -18.68 4.60 -7.54
CA GLY A 92 -17.82 4.76 -8.71
C GLY A 92 -16.86 3.59 -8.89
N ALA A 93 -16.18 3.19 -7.81
CA ALA A 93 -15.26 2.07 -7.83
C ALA A 93 -15.98 0.74 -8.12
N ALA A 94 -17.09 0.46 -7.44
CA ALA A 94 -17.86 -0.77 -7.64
C ALA A 94 -18.44 -0.85 -9.06
N GLY A 95 -19.03 0.24 -9.57
CA GLY A 95 -19.56 0.33 -10.93
C GLY A 95 -18.51 0.11 -12.01
N ALA A 96 -17.25 0.47 -11.74
CA ALA A 96 -16.12 0.19 -12.62
C ALA A 96 -15.47 -1.19 -12.38
N GLY A 97 -15.92 -1.95 -11.39
CA GLY A 97 -15.30 -3.23 -11.06
C GLY A 97 -13.94 -3.12 -10.38
N ILE A 98 -13.67 -2.03 -9.67
CA ILE A 98 -12.42 -1.76 -8.94
C ILE A 98 -12.62 -2.06 -7.46
N ASP A 99 -11.68 -2.79 -6.84
CA ASP A 99 -11.68 -3.08 -5.42
C ASP A 99 -11.28 -1.85 -4.58
N ILE A 100 -11.75 -1.80 -3.34
CA ILE A 100 -11.45 -0.70 -2.44
C ILE A 100 -10.60 -1.18 -1.27
N LEU A 101 -9.53 -0.43 -0.98
CA LEU A 101 -8.83 -0.46 0.30
C LEU A 101 -9.11 0.88 1.02
N PRO A 102 -10.04 0.92 1.98
CA PRO A 102 -10.23 2.13 2.76
C PRO A 102 -9.17 2.26 3.84
N PHE A 103 -8.75 3.50 4.12
CA PHE A 103 -8.09 3.82 5.38
C PHE A 103 -9.02 4.68 6.24
N VAL A 104 -9.34 4.18 7.43
CA VAL A 104 -10.24 4.87 8.36
C VAL A 104 -9.39 5.66 9.33
N TYR A 105 -9.62 6.98 9.41
CA TYR A 105 -8.77 7.89 10.15
C TYR A 105 -9.51 9.17 10.58
N ASP A 106 -8.82 10.12 11.19
CA ASP A 106 -9.22 11.50 11.40
C ASP A 106 -10.40 11.67 12.39
N ALA A 107 -10.11 11.58 13.68
CA ALA A 107 -11.14 11.74 14.71
C ALA A 107 -11.72 13.17 14.75
N PRO A 108 -13.05 13.34 14.94
CA PRO A 108 -13.66 14.64 15.10
C PRO A 108 -13.26 15.32 16.42
N SER A 109 -13.33 16.65 16.45
CA SER A 109 -12.89 17.44 17.60
C SER A 109 -13.71 17.19 18.88
N TRP A 110 -14.96 16.76 18.75
CA TRP A 110 -15.78 16.38 19.90
C TRP A 110 -15.38 15.03 20.52
N ALA A 111 -14.71 14.16 19.76
CA ALA A 111 -14.31 12.83 20.25
C ALA A 111 -12.88 12.82 20.82
N VAL A 112 -12.06 13.82 20.55
CA VAL A 112 -10.66 13.88 20.98
C VAL A 112 -10.37 15.17 21.75
N VAL A 113 -9.44 15.09 22.69
CA VAL A 113 -8.94 16.30 23.37
C VAL A 113 -8.05 17.07 22.38
N SER A 114 -8.39 18.33 22.14
CA SER A 114 -7.57 19.24 21.34
C SER A 114 -6.20 19.41 22.03
N ALA A 115 -5.14 18.98 21.36
CA ALA A 115 -3.80 19.31 21.81
C ALA A 115 -3.30 20.50 21.00
N VAL A 116 -3.07 21.64 21.66
CA VAL A 116 -2.33 22.75 21.07
C VAL A 116 -0.91 22.26 20.84
N VAL A 117 -0.44 22.28 19.59
CA VAL A 117 0.96 21.96 19.27
C VAL A 117 1.72 23.27 19.25
N PRO A 118 2.68 23.48 20.16
CA PRO A 118 3.55 24.65 20.11
C PRO A 118 4.28 24.65 18.75
N GLY A 119 4.21 25.75 18.03
CA GLY A 119 4.92 25.97 16.77
C GLY A 119 4.18 25.59 15.49
N SER A 120 2.93 25.15 15.53
CA SER A 120 2.11 25.06 14.34
C SER A 120 1.62 26.47 13.97
N GLY A 121 2.45 27.25 13.29
CA GLY A 121 2.03 28.52 12.71
C GLY A 121 0.87 28.28 11.76
N GLY A 122 -0.32 28.80 12.09
CA GLY A 122 -1.40 29.18 11.24
C GLY A 122 -1.94 28.28 10.12
N THR A 123 -1.58 27.00 10.05
CA THR A 123 -2.13 26.09 9.04
C THR A 123 -3.36 25.36 9.56
N THR A 124 -4.43 25.38 8.77
CA THR A 124 -5.81 24.97 9.04
C THR A 124 -6.06 23.49 9.36
N ARG A 125 -5.03 22.66 9.52
CA ARG A 125 -5.15 21.29 10.02
C ARG A 125 -4.53 21.20 11.40
N ALA A 126 -5.37 21.34 12.43
CA ALA A 126 -4.96 20.92 13.77
C ALA A 126 -4.71 19.41 13.72
N PRO A 127 -3.47 18.93 13.88
CA PRO A 127 -3.22 17.51 13.93
C PRO A 127 -4.00 16.92 15.10
N LYS A 128 -4.59 15.74 14.91
CA LYS A 128 -5.54 15.16 15.86
C LYS A 128 -4.88 14.08 16.71
N THR A 129 -5.31 13.97 17.95
CA THR A 129 -4.89 12.86 18.80
C THR A 129 -5.61 11.58 18.40
N LEU A 130 -5.01 10.41 18.67
CA LEU A 130 -5.70 9.14 18.53
C LEU A 130 -6.82 9.03 19.60
N PRO A 131 -8.03 8.54 19.26
CA PRO A 131 -9.17 8.47 20.16
C PRO A 131 -9.08 7.28 21.12
N VAL A 132 -8.03 7.23 21.96
CA VAL A 132 -7.73 6.06 22.80
C VAL A 132 -7.45 6.38 24.27
N LYS A 133 -7.41 7.67 24.65
CA LYS A 133 -7.00 8.08 25.99
C LYS A 133 -8.04 7.72 27.05
N THR A 134 -9.32 7.84 26.75
CA THR A 134 -10.40 7.52 27.66
C THR A 134 -11.23 6.32 27.17
N GLY A 135 -12.03 5.74 28.08
CA GLY A 135 -13.00 4.69 27.72
C GLY A 135 -14.02 5.18 26.69
N ALA A 136 -14.52 6.42 26.88
CA ALA A 136 -15.46 7.04 25.96
C ALA A 136 -14.88 7.22 24.54
N GLN A 137 -13.65 7.73 24.42
CA GLN A 137 -12.98 7.85 23.11
C GLN A 137 -12.86 6.52 22.38
N ARG A 138 -12.48 5.47 23.09
CA ARG A 138 -12.38 4.12 22.52
C ARG A 138 -13.74 3.58 22.09
N ALA A 139 -14.78 3.85 22.86
CA ALA A 139 -16.16 3.46 22.52
C ALA A 139 -16.67 4.21 21.29
N TYR A 140 -16.46 5.52 21.19
CA TYR A 140 -16.84 6.31 20.01
C TYR A 140 -16.15 5.81 18.75
N TRP A 141 -14.83 5.58 18.79
CA TRP A 141 -14.08 5.02 17.67
C TRP A 141 -14.60 3.64 17.27
N ALA A 142 -14.85 2.77 18.24
CA ALA A 142 -15.40 1.44 17.99
C ALA A 142 -16.78 1.50 17.32
N ASN A 143 -17.65 2.40 17.79
CA ASN A 143 -18.98 2.57 17.22
C ASN A 143 -18.93 3.10 15.78
N PHE A 144 -18.07 4.08 15.50
CA PHE A 144 -17.85 4.56 14.13
C PHE A 144 -17.38 3.44 13.20
N LEU A 145 -16.39 2.64 13.63
CA LEU A 145 -15.92 1.50 12.84
C LEU A 145 -17.01 0.47 12.57
N LYS A 146 -17.86 0.18 13.56
CA LYS A 146 -19.01 -0.72 13.37
C LYS A 146 -19.97 -0.20 12.32
N LEU A 147 -20.29 1.11 12.33
CA LEU A 147 -21.14 1.75 11.33
C LEU A 147 -20.54 1.61 9.91
N VAL A 148 -19.24 1.90 9.77
CA VAL A 148 -18.56 1.82 8.49
C VAL A 148 -18.55 0.39 7.94
N VAL A 149 -18.27 -0.60 8.79
CA VAL A 149 -18.23 -2.02 8.38
C VAL A 149 -19.63 -2.55 8.08
N ALA A 150 -20.63 -2.19 8.89
CA ALA A 150 -22.03 -2.55 8.65
C ALA A 150 -22.59 -1.92 7.37
N ARG A 151 -22.02 -0.80 6.91
CA ARG A 151 -22.41 -0.16 5.65
C ARG A 151 -21.75 -0.79 4.43
N TYR A 152 -20.43 -1.00 4.44
CA TYR A 152 -19.66 -1.36 3.25
C TYR A 152 -19.09 -2.78 3.27
N GLY A 153 -19.22 -3.49 4.36
CA GLY A 153 -18.84 -4.90 4.47
C GLY A 153 -19.80 -5.83 3.73
N PRO A 154 -19.58 -7.15 3.81
CA PRO A 154 -20.47 -8.15 3.20
C PRO A 154 -21.92 -8.02 3.67
N GLY A 155 -22.87 -7.95 2.73
CA GLY A 155 -24.29 -7.75 3.03
C GLY A 155 -24.63 -6.40 3.68
N GLY A 156 -23.71 -5.42 3.57
CA GLY A 156 -23.86 -4.12 4.21
C GLY A 156 -24.98 -3.26 3.63
N ALA A 157 -25.45 -2.29 4.44
CA ALA A 157 -26.59 -1.43 4.10
C ALA A 157 -26.40 -0.66 2.77
N PHE A 158 -25.17 -0.30 2.40
CA PHE A 158 -24.90 0.35 1.13
C PHE A 158 -25.26 -0.55 -0.06
N TRP A 159 -24.90 -1.83 -0.02
CA TRP A 159 -25.17 -2.78 -1.10
C TRP A 159 -26.66 -3.08 -1.23
N THR A 160 -27.33 -3.23 -0.10
CA THR A 160 -28.80 -3.43 -0.06
C THR A 160 -29.54 -2.23 -0.66
N ALA A 161 -29.07 -1.00 -0.39
CA ALA A 161 -29.66 0.22 -0.93
C ALA A 161 -29.34 0.46 -2.42
N ASN A 162 -28.34 -0.22 -2.97
CA ASN A 162 -27.88 -0.04 -4.36
C ASN A 162 -27.82 -1.38 -5.14
N PRO A 163 -28.97 -2.08 -5.31
CA PRO A 163 -29.00 -3.43 -5.91
C PRO A 163 -28.58 -3.47 -7.39
N GLY A 164 -28.51 -2.32 -8.05
CA GLY A 164 -28.03 -2.19 -9.43
C GLY A 164 -26.50 -2.12 -9.55
N LEU A 165 -25.76 -2.00 -8.44
CA LEU A 165 -24.32 -2.01 -8.44
C LEU A 165 -23.79 -3.44 -8.24
N PRO A 166 -22.66 -3.82 -8.91
CA PRO A 166 -21.96 -5.05 -8.57
C PRO A 166 -21.50 -5.02 -7.11
N GLU A 167 -21.94 -5.96 -6.29
CA GLU A 167 -21.53 -6.01 -4.89
C GLU A 167 -20.01 -6.32 -4.79
N ARG A 168 -19.25 -5.37 -4.23
CA ARG A 168 -17.82 -5.46 -3.97
C ARG A 168 -17.52 -5.12 -2.51
N PRO A 169 -17.87 -6.01 -1.58
CA PRO A 169 -17.82 -5.72 -0.16
C PRO A 169 -16.38 -5.54 0.31
N ILE A 170 -16.18 -4.56 1.16
CA ILE A 170 -14.87 -4.27 1.73
C ILE A 170 -14.57 -5.29 2.83
N ARG A 171 -13.47 -6.05 2.65
CA ARG A 171 -13.03 -7.09 3.59
C ARG A 171 -11.67 -6.82 4.23
N THR A 172 -10.96 -5.79 3.76
CA THR A 172 -9.66 -5.38 4.32
C THR A 172 -9.72 -3.91 4.69
N TRP A 173 -9.39 -3.61 5.93
CA TRP A 173 -9.52 -2.28 6.52
C TRP A 173 -8.15 -1.80 6.97
N GLN A 174 -7.71 -0.65 6.48
CA GLN A 174 -6.49 0.00 6.92
C GLN A 174 -6.82 0.95 8.07
N ILE A 175 -6.09 0.83 9.18
CA ILE A 175 -6.36 1.59 10.40
C ILE A 175 -5.38 2.75 10.50
N TRP A 176 -5.92 3.96 10.33
CA TRP A 176 -5.20 5.22 10.33
C TRP A 176 -4.33 5.44 9.09
N ASN A 177 -3.66 6.61 9.05
CA ASN A 177 -2.68 7.02 8.03
C ASN A 177 -1.51 7.71 8.71
N GLU A 178 -0.29 7.36 8.34
CA GLU A 178 0.97 7.97 8.81
C GLU A 178 0.99 8.27 10.31
N GLN A 179 0.54 7.28 11.09
CA GLN A 179 0.42 7.38 12.55
C GLN A 179 1.75 7.61 13.26
N ASN A 180 2.85 7.48 12.56
CA ASN A 180 4.20 7.79 13.01
C ASN A 180 4.62 9.24 12.76
N PHE A 181 3.72 10.09 12.21
CA PHE A 181 4.07 11.43 11.75
C PHE A 181 3.09 12.52 12.23
N LYS A 182 3.62 13.69 12.60
CA LYS A 182 2.86 14.79 13.22
C LYS A 182 1.71 15.35 12.40
N TYR A 183 1.73 15.19 11.08
CA TYR A 183 0.65 15.71 10.24
C TYR A 183 -0.63 14.90 10.36
N PHE A 184 -0.56 13.66 10.85
CA PHE A 184 -1.71 12.78 11.04
C PHE A 184 -1.99 12.43 12.49
N VAL A 185 -0.99 12.60 13.38
CA VAL A 185 -1.13 12.40 14.82
C VAL A 185 -0.31 13.43 15.55
N VAL A 186 -0.95 14.29 16.35
CA VAL A 186 -0.30 15.40 17.09
C VAL A 186 0.95 14.99 17.85
N ARG A 187 0.90 13.83 18.46
CA ARG A 187 1.99 13.24 19.24
C ARG A 187 2.04 11.76 18.92
N PRO A 188 2.74 11.37 17.84
CA PRO A 188 2.90 9.98 17.50
C PRO A 188 3.35 9.15 18.70
N ASN A 189 2.61 8.07 18.99
CA ASN A 189 2.92 7.20 20.12
C ASN A 189 2.57 5.74 19.74
N PRO A 190 3.55 4.85 19.65
CA PRO A 190 3.32 3.45 19.27
C PRO A 190 2.36 2.70 20.20
N ALA A 191 2.42 2.93 21.53
CA ALA A 191 1.54 2.27 22.48
C ALA A 191 0.07 2.73 22.34
N ASP A 192 -0.17 4.02 22.08
CA ASP A 192 -1.52 4.52 21.81
C ASP A 192 -2.05 3.99 20.48
N TYR A 193 -1.20 3.88 19.45
CA TYR A 193 -1.59 3.25 18.21
C TYR A 193 -1.90 1.76 18.39
N GLY A 194 -1.16 1.06 19.24
CA GLY A 194 -1.46 -0.31 19.63
C GLY A 194 -2.85 -0.46 20.28
N LYS A 195 -3.23 0.48 21.15
CA LYS A 195 -4.60 0.53 21.72
C LYS A 195 -5.65 0.73 20.62
N LEU A 196 -5.39 1.65 19.66
CA LEU A 196 -6.28 1.91 18.54
C LEU A 196 -6.50 0.65 17.71
N VAL A 197 -5.43 -0.07 17.36
CA VAL A 197 -5.50 -1.33 16.59
C VAL A 197 -6.29 -2.40 17.35
N ASN A 198 -6.08 -2.54 18.66
CA ASN A 198 -6.83 -3.50 19.47
C ASN A 198 -8.34 -3.20 19.49
N VAL A 199 -8.73 -1.94 19.69
CA VAL A 199 -10.12 -1.50 19.64
C VAL A 199 -10.71 -1.74 18.25
N SER A 200 -9.99 -1.34 17.21
CA SER A 200 -10.40 -1.51 15.82
C SER A 200 -10.62 -2.99 15.47
N TYR A 201 -9.72 -3.86 15.88
CA TYR A 201 -9.85 -5.30 15.64
C TYR A 201 -11.13 -5.86 16.27
N GLY A 202 -11.42 -5.53 17.53
CA GLY A 202 -12.65 -5.96 18.21
C GLY A 202 -13.90 -5.43 17.53
N ALA A 203 -13.93 -4.13 17.23
CA ALA A 203 -15.07 -3.47 16.61
C ALA A 203 -15.39 -4.02 15.20
N ILE A 204 -14.39 -4.11 14.33
CA ILE A 204 -14.57 -4.58 12.95
C ILE A 204 -15.03 -6.05 12.94
N ARG A 205 -14.36 -6.90 13.72
CA ARG A 205 -14.67 -8.33 13.73
C ARG A 205 -15.95 -8.68 14.47
N SER A 206 -16.53 -7.77 15.24
CA SER A 206 -17.86 -7.97 15.81
C SER A 206 -18.97 -7.83 14.76
N ILE A 207 -18.71 -7.15 13.63
CA ILE A 207 -19.63 -6.99 12.51
C ILE A 207 -19.32 -7.99 11.40
N ASP A 208 -18.05 -8.07 10.97
CA ASP A 208 -17.57 -9.06 9.99
C ASP A 208 -16.46 -9.91 10.62
N PRO A 209 -16.74 -11.13 11.11
CA PRO A 209 -15.74 -12.03 11.67
C PRO A 209 -14.64 -12.44 10.68
N SER A 210 -14.86 -12.29 9.37
CA SER A 210 -13.89 -12.61 8.33
C SER A 210 -12.98 -11.41 7.96
N ALA A 211 -13.32 -10.20 8.42
CA ALA A 211 -12.61 -8.99 8.08
C ALA A 211 -11.14 -9.03 8.47
N LYS A 212 -10.32 -8.43 7.63
CA LYS A 212 -8.87 -8.33 7.80
C LYS A 212 -8.48 -6.88 8.10
N LEU A 213 -7.56 -6.72 9.05
CA LEU A 213 -6.97 -5.42 9.34
C LEU A 213 -5.53 -5.39 8.79
N ILE A 214 -5.15 -4.22 8.27
CA ILE A 214 -3.76 -3.86 8.04
C ILE A 214 -3.44 -2.58 8.80
N LEU A 215 -2.18 -2.42 9.18
CA LEU A 215 -1.74 -1.19 9.83
C LEU A 215 -1.80 -0.01 8.86
N GLY A 216 -1.93 1.20 9.39
CA GLY A 216 -1.82 2.44 8.62
C GLY A 216 -0.48 2.51 7.89
N GLY A 217 -0.47 3.11 6.70
CA GLY A 217 0.77 3.33 5.96
C GLY A 217 1.70 4.24 6.77
N MET A 218 2.88 3.75 7.10
CA MET A 218 3.89 4.53 7.83
C MET A 218 4.77 5.28 6.85
N PHE A 219 4.94 6.59 7.08
CA PHE A 219 5.92 7.36 6.34
C PHE A 219 7.32 6.85 6.72
N SER A 220 8.12 6.38 5.75
CA SER A 220 9.32 5.62 6.07
C SER A 220 10.36 6.43 6.81
N GLN A 221 10.72 7.61 6.30
CA GLN A 221 11.80 8.45 6.83
C GLN A 221 11.39 9.93 6.96
N PRO A 222 10.44 10.27 7.87
CA PRO A 222 10.09 11.66 8.08
C PRO A 222 11.29 12.44 8.60
N ARG A 223 11.55 13.61 8.00
CA ARG A 223 12.66 14.49 8.40
C ARG A 223 12.63 14.83 9.89
N GLU A 224 11.45 14.98 10.44
CA GLU A 224 11.21 15.31 11.84
C GLU A 224 11.63 14.20 12.81
N ALA A 225 11.80 12.96 12.34
CA ALA A 225 12.31 11.87 13.17
C ALA A 225 13.79 12.05 13.56
N HIS A 226 14.54 12.84 12.80
CA HIS A 226 15.93 13.21 13.13
C HIS A 226 16.02 14.21 14.29
N TYR A 227 14.95 14.92 14.63
CA TYR A 227 14.94 15.90 15.71
C TYR A 227 14.58 15.24 17.04
N LYS A 228 15.48 15.35 18.03
CA LYS A 228 15.28 14.78 19.39
C LYS A 228 14.34 15.60 20.26
N GLY A 229 13.29 16.18 19.70
CA GLY A 229 12.28 16.92 20.46
C GLY A 229 11.48 16.04 21.42
N LYS A 230 11.05 16.56 22.54
CA LYS A 230 10.13 15.89 23.48
C LYS A 230 8.83 16.71 23.59
N PRO A 231 7.64 16.16 23.23
CA PRO A 231 7.44 14.84 22.65
C PRO A 231 7.93 14.74 21.20
N PRO A 232 8.27 13.53 20.72
CA PRO A 232 8.71 13.35 19.34
C PRO A 232 7.61 13.76 18.37
N GLN A 233 8.01 14.46 17.29
CA GLN A 233 7.10 14.90 16.23
C GLN A 233 6.89 13.82 15.16
N ALA A 234 7.83 12.89 15.08
CA ALA A 234 7.78 11.75 14.19
C ALA A 234 8.69 10.62 14.70
N TYR A 235 8.49 9.44 14.14
CA TYR A 235 9.37 8.28 14.23
C TYR A 235 9.71 7.80 12.82
N PHE A 236 10.89 7.23 12.61
CA PHE A 236 11.12 6.36 11.48
C PHE A 236 10.11 5.22 11.49
N ALA A 237 9.69 4.74 10.33
CA ALA A 237 8.72 3.64 10.26
C ALA A 237 9.23 2.38 10.98
N THR A 238 10.53 2.10 10.88
CA THR A 238 11.21 1.00 11.58
C THR A 238 11.10 1.13 13.09
N ASP A 239 11.46 2.29 13.65
CA ASP A 239 11.40 2.55 15.09
C ASP A 239 9.96 2.50 15.61
N PHE A 240 9.02 3.03 14.84
CA PHE A 240 7.61 3.02 15.24
C PHE A 240 7.06 1.59 15.28
N LEU A 241 7.36 0.79 14.27
CA LEU A 241 6.90 -0.59 14.19
C LEU A 241 7.51 -1.46 15.29
N ASP A 242 8.81 -1.34 15.54
CA ASP A 242 9.48 -2.09 16.62
C ASP A 242 8.91 -1.74 18.00
N ARG A 243 8.74 -0.42 18.26
CA ARG A 243 8.10 0.04 19.50
C ARG A 243 6.63 -0.35 19.61
N LEU A 244 5.90 -0.49 18.51
CA LEU A 244 4.54 -1.02 18.52
C LEU A 244 4.51 -2.46 19.01
N TYR A 245 5.41 -3.30 18.53
CA TYR A 245 5.53 -4.69 18.99
C TYR A 245 5.90 -4.79 20.47
N SER A 246 6.89 -4.02 20.89
CA SER A 246 7.39 -4.05 22.28
C SER A 246 6.39 -3.46 23.28
N SER A 247 5.66 -2.39 22.92
CA SER A 247 4.71 -1.72 23.78
C SER A 247 3.31 -2.34 23.84
N THR A 248 2.99 -3.25 22.91
CA THR A 248 1.64 -3.85 22.82
C THR A 248 1.73 -5.36 22.65
N PRO A 249 1.89 -6.13 23.74
CA PRO A 249 1.98 -7.56 23.69
C PRO A 249 0.80 -8.21 22.94
N GLY A 250 1.09 -9.14 22.03
CA GLY A 250 0.09 -9.85 21.26
C GLY A 250 -0.49 -9.08 20.07
N ILE A 251 -0.04 -7.88 19.78
CA ILE A 251 -0.55 -7.01 18.70
C ILE A 251 -0.47 -7.70 17.33
N LYS A 252 0.58 -8.51 17.08
CA LYS A 252 0.76 -9.22 15.81
C LYS A 252 -0.38 -10.15 15.42
N ARG A 253 -1.24 -10.54 16.36
CA ARG A 253 -2.45 -11.34 16.07
C ARG A 253 -3.64 -10.49 15.62
N LYS A 254 -3.52 -9.16 15.65
CA LYS A 254 -4.63 -8.23 15.36
C LYS A 254 -4.61 -7.67 13.95
N PHE A 255 -3.57 -7.93 13.16
CA PHE A 255 -3.48 -7.50 11.76
C PHE A 255 -2.87 -8.60 10.90
N VAL A 256 -3.20 -8.58 9.60
CA VAL A 256 -2.69 -9.55 8.62
C VAL A 256 -1.52 -9.00 7.81
N GLY A 257 -1.28 -7.71 7.88
CA GLY A 257 -0.22 -7.05 7.15
C GLY A 257 0.08 -5.65 7.63
N VAL A 258 1.18 -5.14 7.13
CA VAL A 258 1.71 -3.80 7.40
C VAL A 258 1.70 -2.96 6.13
N ALA A 259 1.72 -1.66 6.27
CA ALA A 259 1.78 -0.76 5.14
C ALA A 259 2.89 0.29 5.31
N LEU A 260 3.51 0.65 4.20
CA LEU A 260 4.62 1.60 4.16
C LEU A 260 4.37 2.63 3.06
N HIS A 261 4.78 3.89 3.32
CA HIS A 261 4.90 4.97 2.36
C HIS A 261 6.40 5.27 2.17
N PRO A 262 7.08 4.55 1.27
CA PRO A 262 8.53 4.67 1.10
C PRO A 262 8.88 5.82 0.16
N TYR A 263 8.52 7.04 0.54
CA TYR A 263 8.88 8.23 -0.23
C TYR A 263 10.40 8.45 -0.14
N THR A 264 11.07 8.20 -1.25
CA THR A 264 12.51 8.35 -1.44
C THR A 264 12.82 9.34 -2.56
N THR A 265 14.03 9.91 -2.57
CA THR A 265 14.40 10.85 -3.64
C THR A 265 14.54 10.14 -4.98
N ALA A 266 14.91 8.86 -4.99
CA ALA A 266 15.02 8.06 -6.20
C ALA A 266 14.58 6.61 -5.92
N TYR A 267 14.04 5.93 -6.94
CA TYR A 267 13.54 4.54 -6.78
C TYR A 267 14.63 3.55 -6.34
N GLN A 268 15.91 3.84 -6.59
CA GLN A 268 17.04 3.01 -6.15
C GLN A 268 17.14 2.92 -4.63
N GLU A 269 16.68 3.94 -3.92
CA GLU A 269 16.69 4.01 -2.46
C GLU A 269 15.59 3.17 -1.80
N LEU A 270 14.62 2.65 -2.59
CA LEU A 270 13.54 1.82 -2.07
C LEU A 270 14.03 0.49 -1.48
N THR A 271 15.11 -0.08 -2.02
CA THR A 271 15.58 -1.38 -1.55
C THR A 271 16.03 -1.36 -0.09
N PRO A 272 16.98 -0.52 0.33
CA PRO A 272 17.38 -0.46 1.74
C PRO A 272 16.22 -0.08 2.66
N ASP A 273 15.33 0.80 2.22
CA ASP A 273 14.21 1.28 3.01
C ASP A 273 13.18 0.16 3.31
N VAL A 274 12.77 -0.56 2.26
CA VAL A 274 11.82 -1.67 2.40
C VAL A 274 12.46 -2.86 3.11
N GLU A 275 13.72 -3.17 2.86
CA GLU A 275 14.42 -4.28 3.51
C GLU A 275 14.62 -4.02 5.01
N ALA A 276 14.99 -2.80 5.40
CA ALA A 276 15.05 -2.41 6.82
C ALA A 276 13.68 -2.58 7.52
N PHE A 277 12.60 -2.14 6.87
CA PHE A 277 11.25 -2.32 7.41
C PHE A 277 10.86 -3.80 7.52
N ARG A 278 11.20 -4.62 6.53
CA ARG A 278 11.02 -6.09 6.56
C ARG A 278 11.83 -6.77 7.65
N GLN A 279 13.03 -6.25 7.96
CA GLN A 279 13.88 -6.76 9.02
C GLN A 279 13.20 -6.64 10.39
N ILE A 280 12.54 -5.52 10.69
CA ILE A 280 11.78 -5.34 11.94
C ILE A 280 10.70 -6.43 12.10
N LEU A 281 10.02 -6.80 11.01
CA LEU A 281 9.05 -7.91 11.06
C LEU A 281 9.72 -9.24 11.41
N SER A 282 10.91 -9.50 10.87
CA SER A 282 11.67 -10.73 11.17
C SER A 282 12.13 -10.76 12.63
N GLU A 283 12.70 -9.68 13.13
CA GLU A 283 13.16 -9.54 14.51
C GLU A 283 12.03 -9.76 15.52
N ASN A 284 10.83 -9.30 15.17
CA ASN A 284 9.63 -9.50 15.97
C ASN A 284 8.91 -10.85 15.71
N ARG A 285 9.56 -11.80 15.01
CA ARG A 285 9.00 -13.12 14.66
C ARG A 285 7.66 -13.03 13.93
N ASP A 286 7.55 -12.06 13.02
CA ASP A 286 6.34 -11.78 12.24
C ASP A 286 6.63 -11.63 10.73
N ALA A 287 7.75 -12.23 10.27
CA ALA A 287 8.21 -12.20 8.89
C ALA A 287 7.18 -12.71 7.86
N GLY A 288 6.14 -13.43 8.32
CA GLY A 288 5.04 -13.93 7.50
C GLY A 288 4.09 -12.84 6.98
N LYS A 289 4.05 -11.67 7.61
CA LYS A 289 3.14 -10.59 7.26
C LYS A 289 3.34 -10.10 5.82
N LYS A 290 2.22 -9.85 5.17
CA LYS A 290 2.22 -9.19 3.87
C LYS A 290 2.53 -7.70 4.02
N LEU A 291 3.15 -7.12 2.99
CA LEU A 291 3.46 -5.69 2.91
C LEU A 291 2.63 -5.04 1.81
N TRP A 292 1.99 -3.94 2.13
CA TRP A 292 1.36 -3.03 1.19
C TRP A 292 2.23 -1.78 1.04
N ILE A 293 2.48 -1.34 -0.18
CA ILE A 293 2.96 0.01 -0.45
C ILE A 293 1.71 0.83 -0.73
N THR A 294 1.22 1.53 0.28
CA THR A 294 -0.08 2.21 0.18
C THR A 294 0.00 3.63 -0.35
N GLU A 295 1.21 4.16 -0.45
CA GLU A 295 1.53 5.37 -1.21
C GLU A 295 2.96 5.30 -1.71
N ILE A 296 3.16 5.67 -2.98
CA ILE A 296 4.45 5.94 -3.61
C ILE A 296 4.23 6.84 -4.82
N GLY A 297 5.06 7.86 -4.98
CA GLY A 297 4.95 8.77 -6.11
C GLY A 297 6.09 9.76 -6.17
N TRP A 298 6.29 10.35 -7.34
CA TRP A 298 7.18 11.47 -7.61
C TRP A 298 6.46 12.48 -8.48
N SER A 299 6.75 13.76 -8.28
CA SER A 299 6.09 14.83 -9.01
C SER A 299 6.66 15.02 -10.42
N SER A 300 5.79 15.31 -11.38
CA SER A 300 6.16 15.75 -12.72
C SER A 300 6.47 17.25 -12.81
N LEU A 301 6.28 17.99 -11.71
CA LEU A 301 6.65 19.38 -11.67
C LEU A 301 8.17 19.55 -11.87
N PRO A 302 8.62 20.66 -12.45
CA PRO A 302 10.03 20.98 -12.48
C PRO A 302 10.57 21.11 -11.06
N ARG A 303 11.83 20.72 -10.88
CA ARG A 303 12.48 20.83 -9.57
C ARG A 303 12.58 22.30 -9.17
N ALA A 304 12.00 22.66 -8.05
CA ALA A 304 12.08 23.98 -7.46
C ALA A 304 12.79 23.92 -6.11
N GLY A 305 13.83 24.72 -5.95
CA GLY A 305 14.59 24.76 -4.68
C GLY A 305 15.13 23.42 -4.24
N ASN A 306 14.91 23.05 -2.97
CA ASN A 306 15.37 21.80 -2.37
C ASN A 306 14.37 20.63 -2.52
N ASP A 307 13.34 20.74 -3.35
CA ASP A 307 12.39 19.66 -3.56
C ASP A 307 13.04 18.53 -4.36
N ALA A 308 13.39 17.47 -3.64
CA ALA A 308 14.01 16.28 -4.21
C ALA A 308 13.00 15.31 -4.86
N PHE A 309 11.69 15.53 -4.68
CA PHE A 309 10.64 14.66 -5.23
C PHE A 309 10.11 15.13 -6.58
N SER A 310 10.31 16.39 -6.93
CA SER A 310 9.97 16.92 -8.26
C SER A 310 11.04 16.53 -9.28
N LYS A 311 10.61 15.84 -10.34
CA LYS A 311 11.48 15.15 -11.31
C LYS A 311 11.28 15.62 -12.75
N GLY A 312 10.29 16.46 -13.00
CA GLY A 312 9.81 16.74 -14.33
C GLY A 312 9.07 15.56 -14.99
N PRO A 313 8.42 15.76 -16.14
CA PRO A 313 7.55 14.73 -16.73
C PRO A 313 8.28 13.43 -17.08
N ASN A 314 9.47 13.50 -17.67
CA ASN A 314 10.26 12.32 -18.04
C ASN A 314 10.90 11.67 -16.80
N GLY A 315 11.26 12.47 -15.79
CA GLY A 315 11.80 11.99 -14.52
C GLY A 315 10.73 11.23 -13.73
N GLN A 316 9.49 11.69 -13.70
CA GLN A 316 8.37 10.97 -13.07
C GLN A 316 8.19 9.58 -13.70
N VAL A 317 8.21 9.48 -15.03
CA VAL A 317 8.16 8.18 -15.75
C VAL A 317 9.32 7.28 -15.35
N LYS A 318 10.55 7.81 -15.36
CA LYS A 318 11.73 7.03 -14.97
C LYS A 318 11.63 6.46 -13.56
N GLN A 319 11.14 7.27 -12.61
CA GLN A 319 10.96 6.83 -11.24
C GLN A 319 9.86 5.77 -11.12
N LEU A 320 8.71 5.98 -11.75
CA LEU A 320 7.61 5.02 -11.77
C LEU A 320 8.06 3.67 -12.33
N GLU A 321 8.64 3.68 -13.53
CA GLU A 321 9.07 2.44 -14.19
C GLU A 321 10.16 1.70 -13.40
N GLY A 322 11.11 2.44 -12.82
CA GLY A 322 12.15 1.87 -11.98
C GLY A 322 11.58 1.21 -10.72
N ALA A 323 10.68 1.92 -10.02
CA ALA A 323 10.01 1.41 -8.82
C ALA A 323 9.13 0.19 -9.15
N PHE A 324 8.36 0.23 -10.24
CA PHE A 324 7.45 -0.87 -10.57
C PHE A 324 8.19 -2.12 -11.04
N ARG A 325 9.29 -1.98 -11.80
CA ARG A 325 10.19 -3.12 -12.10
C ARG A 325 10.77 -3.71 -10.83
N LEU A 326 11.21 -2.88 -9.89
CA LEU A 326 11.76 -3.32 -8.61
C LEU A 326 10.70 -4.06 -7.78
N PHE A 327 9.50 -3.50 -7.62
CA PHE A 327 8.42 -4.14 -6.88
C PHE A 327 8.01 -5.48 -7.48
N LYS A 328 7.92 -5.56 -8.81
CA LYS A 328 7.64 -6.82 -9.51
C LYS A 328 8.73 -7.86 -9.24
N ALA A 329 9.99 -7.48 -9.36
CA ALA A 329 11.14 -8.38 -9.13
C ALA A 329 11.25 -8.84 -7.66
N LYS A 330 10.88 -8.00 -6.72
CA LYS A 330 10.97 -8.27 -5.27
C LYS A 330 9.66 -8.73 -4.63
N GLN A 331 8.59 -8.90 -5.40
CA GLN A 331 7.24 -9.19 -4.91
C GLN A 331 7.22 -10.36 -3.92
N ALA A 332 7.79 -11.49 -4.28
CA ALA A 332 7.85 -12.67 -3.43
C ALA A 332 8.76 -12.47 -2.21
N LYS A 333 9.99 -11.93 -2.41
CA LYS A 333 10.96 -11.68 -1.33
C LYS A 333 10.40 -10.74 -0.28
N TRP A 334 9.80 -9.64 -0.71
CA TRP A 334 9.24 -8.62 0.20
C TRP A 334 7.82 -8.93 0.64
N LYS A 335 7.22 -10.02 0.14
CA LYS A 335 5.83 -10.42 0.41
C LYS A 335 4.85 -9.28 0.09
N LEU A 336 5.10 -8.57 -1.00
CA LEU A 336 4.25 -7.48 -1.43
C LEU A 336 2.87 -8.02 -1.82
N LYS A 337 1.83 -7.40 -1.29
CA LYS A 337 0.44 -7.75 -1.62
C LYS A 337 -0.12 -6.82 -2.68
N ARG A 338 0.14 -5.50 -2.57
CA ARG A 338 -0.43 -4.49 -3.45
C ARG A 338 0.38 -3.19 -3.39
N ILE A 339 0.43 -2.47 -4.48
CA ILE A 339 1.10 -1.18 -4.62
C ILE A 339 0.07 -0.14 -5.01
N TYR A 340 0.09 1.04 -4.40
CA TYR A 340 -0.76 2.17 -4.75
C TYR A 340 0.10 3.35 -5.16
N TRP A 341 -0.05 3.77 -6.41
CA TRP A 341 0.54 5.01 -6.88
C TRP A 341 -0.22 6.20 -6.29
N PHE A 342 0.50 7.16 -5.78
CA PHE A 342 -0.02 8.43 -5.29
C PHE A 342 0.42 9.55 -6.24
N SER A 343 -0.47 10.18 -7.01
CA SER A 343 -1.92 10.15 -6.95
C SER A 343 -2.54 9.84 -8.33
N VAL A 344 -3.88 9.92 -8.42
CA VAL A 344 -4.58 9.77 -9.70
C VAL A 344 -4.39 11.02 -10.56
N ASP A 345 -4.74 12.17 -10.04
CA ASP A 345 -4.66 13.46 -10.72
C ASP A 345 -3.80 14.47 -9.95
N ASP A 346 -3.32 15.47 -10.64
CA ASP A 346 -2.58 16.57 -10.03
C ASP A 346 -3.53 17.44 -9.19
N GLN A 347 -3.12 17.73 -7.94
CA GLN A 347 -3.89 18.55 -6.99
C GLN A 347 -3.02 19.69 -6.47
N PRO A 348 -2.99 20.84 -7.15
CA PRO A 348 -2.20 21.99 -6.71
C PRO A 348 -2.50 22.40 -5.27
N GLY A 349 -1.46 22.66 -4.50
CA GLY A 349 -1.59 23.10 -3.10
C GLY A 349 -1.81 22.00 -2.07
N SER A 350 -1.90 20.73 -2.45
CA SER A 350 -2.11 19.60 -1.51
C SER A 350 -0.90 19.35 -0.59
N CYS A 351 0.31 19.40 -1.10
CA CYS A 351 1.58 19.43 -0.36
C CYS A 351 2.70 19.88 -1.31
N ASN A 352 3.91 20.08 -0.79
CA ASN A 352 5.03 20.65 -1.56
C ASN A 352 5.32 19.93 -2.89
N PHE A 353 5.22 18.60 -2.93
CA PHE A 353 5.44 17.81 -4.14
C PHE A 353 4.17 17.11 -4.65
N CYS A 354 3.15 16.93 -3.82
CA CYS A 354 1.95 16.16 -4.15
C CYS A 354 1.18 16.76 -5.34
N GLY A 355 1.26 18.07 -5.53
CA GLY A 355 0.53 18.77 -6.58
C GLY A 355 0.82 18.32 -8.00
N GLY A 356 1.91 17.57 -8.21
CA GLY A 356 2.30 17.06 -9.52
C GLY A 356 2.50 15.55 -9.57
N THR A 357 2.05 14.79 -8.57
CA THR A 357 2.24 13.34 -8.51
C THR A 357 1.24 12.55 -9.32
N GLY A 358 0.18 13.18 -9.81
CA GLY A 358 -0.88 12.55 -10.59
C GLY A 358 -0.35 11.78 -11.81
N LEU A 359 -1.09 10.73 -12.18
CA LEU A 359 -0.99 10.07 -13.49
C LEU A 359 -1.68 10.92 -14.58
N PHE A 360 -2.61 11.74 -14.15
CA PHE A 360 -3.32 12.73 -14.96
C PHE A 360 -3.00 14.13 -14.45
N SER A 361 -3.04 15.11 -15.32
CA SER A 361 -3.05 16.53 -14.95
C SER A 361 -4.47 16.98 -14.63
N GLU A 362 -4.62 18.24 -14.22
CA GLU A 362 -5.94 18.86 -14.01
C GLU A 362 -6.86 18.62 -15.21
N GLY A 363 -8.14 18.35 -14.94
CA GLY A 363 -9.11 17.97 -15.97
C GLY A 363 -8.97 16.54 -16.50
N PHE A 364 -8.25 15.68 -15.76
CA PHE A 364 -8.07 14.26 -16.08
C PHE A 364 -7.40 14.01 -17.45
N VAL A 365 -6.46 14.90 -17.83
CA VAL A 365 -5.65 14.73 -19.04
C VAL A 365 -4.49 13.78 -18.78
N PRO A 366 -4.33 12.69 -19.55
CA PRO A 366 -3.32 11.67 -19.27
C PRO A 366 -1.90 12.22 -19.44
N LYS A 367 -1.06 12.00 -18.43
CA LYS A 367 0.36 12.32 -18.45
C LYS A 367 1.18 11.14 -19.00
N LYS A 368 2.44 11.37 -19.35
CA LYS A 368 3.37 10.27 -19.74
C LYS A 368 3.42 9.15 -18.71
N SER A 369 3.27 9.47 -17.43
CA SER A 369 3.23 8.51 -16.32
C SER A 369 2.00 7.60 -16.35
N TRP A 370 0.85 8.05 -16.86
CA TRP A 370 -0.31 7.18 -17.08
C TRP A 370 0.00 6.06 -18.06
N PHE A 371 0.57 6.39 -19.21
CA PHE A 371 0.96 5.37 -20.20
C PHE A 371 2.03 4.41 -19.65
N ALA A 372 2.94 4.92 -18.81
CA ALA A 372 3.91 4.06 -18.13
C ALA A 372 3.26 3.13 -17.12
N PHE A 373 2.32 3.63 -16.31
CA PHE A 373 1.54 2.83 -15.36
C PHE A 373 0.79 1.69 -16.06
N VAL A 374 0.05 2.02 -17.12
CA VAL A 374 -0.77 1.05 -17.88
C VAL A 374 0.07 -0.10 -18.45
N ARG A 375 1.30 0.17 -18.91
CA ARG A 375 2.21 -0.90 -19.38
C ARG A 375 2.52 -1.95 -18.30
N PHE A 376 2.55 -1.56 -17.03
CA PHE A 376 2.74 -2.51 -15.91
C PHE A 376 1.43 -3.16 -15.48
N ALA A 377 0.34 -2.42 -15.50
CA ALA A 377 -0.98 -2.88 -15.12
C ALA A 377 -1.63 -3.81 -16.17
N GLY A 378 -1.16 -3.75 -17.42
CA GLY A 378 -1.65 -4.64 -18.50
C GLY A 378 -2.98 -4.21 -19.10
N GLY A 379 -3.38 -2.94 -18.91
CA GLY A 379 -4.62 -2.40 -19.46
C GLY A 379 -4.45 -1.69 -20.82
N ASN A 380 -5.47 -0.91 -21.17
CA ASN A 380 -5.48 -0.01 -22.32
C ASN A 380 -5.51 1.46 -21.81
N PRO A 381 -4.61 2.35 -22.26
CA PRO A 381 -4.56 3.71 -21.74
C PRO A 381 -5.75 4.60 -22.18
N GLY A 382 -6.53 4.19 -23.16
CA GLY A 382 -7.62 4.97 -23.78
C GLY A 382 -7.14 5.90 -24.88
#